data_4716c97adaaec0280048cfc66dfe5bd1
#
_entry.id   4716c97adaaec0280048cfc66dfe5bd1
#
_cell.length_a   1.000
_cell.length_b   1.000
_cell.length_c   1.000
_cell.angle_alpha   90.00
_cell.angle_beta   90.00
_cell.angle_gamma   90.00
#
_symmetry.space_group_name_H-M   'P 1'
#
loop_
_entity.id
_entity.type
_entity.pdbx_description
1 polymer ?
#
loop_
_entity_poly.entity_id
_entity_poly.type
_entity_poly.pdbx_seq_one_letter_code
_entity_poly.pdbx_strand_id
1 'polypeptide(L)'
;MNPESSLNQSSTTPQIKTTALYSLSTSFYRWQVFGLLISGLVFLWLSRNEQLDWAISNYWYDAASGHFPWQNNYWLDLINHRLLKQIVIVGAVLTLFWGIYRRSARLIVTMLLIGIGPLVVGILKATSAHSCPWDLIEYGGKAMSFPLFGAVPALPGPGRCFPGGHASSGFTVMALFFLFYPQRPRLAWWCWCGGIALGMVMGFGQIMRGAHFLTHNLWAGWWVWLSQLAIYWTVSGYWRRKTR
;
A
#
# COMPACT_ATOMS: atom_id res chain seq x y z
N MET A 1 64.97 22.06 26.42
CA MET A 1 65.13 21.17 25.26
C MET A 1 63.91 20.35 25.10
N ASN A 2 63.23 20.56 24.00
CA ASN A 2 62.02 19.87 23.52
C ASN A 2 62.08 18.35 23.64
N PRO A 3 60.89 17.65 23.77
CA PRO A 3 60.07 17.50 22.55
C PRO A 3 58.57 17.53 22.85
N GLU A 4 57.87 18.33 22.05
CA GLU A 4 56.45 18.09 21.73
C GLU A 4 56.32 16.88 20.84
N SER A 5 55.70 15.81 21.34
CA SER A 5 55.12 14.74 20.51
C SER A 5 53.63 14.95 20.46
N SER A 6 53.23 15.66 19.41
CA SER A 6 51.84 15.84 19.02
C SER A 6 51.19 14.50 18.70
N LEU A 7 50.33 14.05 19.62
CA LEU A 7 49.38 12.93 19.36
C LEU A 7 48.32 13.43 18.36
N ASN A 8 48.56 13.15 17.11
CA ASN A 8 47.57 13.29 16.04
C ASN A 8 46.56 12.17 16.17
N GLN A 9 45.58 12.32 17.08
CA GLN A 9 44.41 11.47 17.13
C GLN A 9 43.51 11.82 15.95
N SER A 10 43.71 11.14 14.82
CA SER A 10 42.76 11.11 13.73
C SER A 10 41.45 10.50 14.28
N SER A 11 40.53 11.36 14.67
CA SER A 11 39.14 10.99 14.96
C SER A 11 38.50 10.50 13.66
N THR A 12 38.65 9.22 13.34
CA THR A 12 37.85 8.57 12.32
C THR A 12 36.43 8.46 12.85
N THR A 13 35.66 9.52 12.66
CA THR A 13 34.21 9.46 12.79
C THR A 13 33.72 8.32 11.87
N PRO A 14 33.03 7.29 12.39
CA PRO A 14 32.58 6.19 11.56
C PRO A 14 31.65 6.74 10.49
N GLN A 15 32.10 6.78 9.26
CA GLN A 15 31.27 7.09 8.10
C GLN A 15 30.17 6.02 8.06
N ILE A 16 28.98 6.35 8.53
CA ILE A 16 27.80 5.50 8.44
C ILE A 16 27.64 5.18 6.96
N LYS A 17 27.89 3.92 6.56
CA LYS A 17 27.65 3.45 5.20
C LYS A 17 26.16 3.61 4.89
N THR A 18 25.76 4.78 4.38
CA THR A 18 24.37 5.16 4.08
C THR A 18 23.70 4.28 3.03
N THR A 19 24.42 3.34 2.47
CA THR A 19 24.03 2.48 1.34
C THR A 19 23.47 1.13 1.74
N ALA A 20 23.74 0.64 2.97
CA ALA A 20 23.33 -0.71 3.41
C ALA A 20 21.87 -0.75 3.90
N LEU A 21 21.25 -1.95 3.80
CA LEU A 21 19.94 -2.20 4.37
C LEU A 21 20.01 -2.30 5.89
N TYR A 22 18.99 -1.78 6.57
CA TYR A 22 18.86 -1.95 8.02
C TYR A 22 18.21 -3.29 8.36
N SER A 23 18.82 -4.02 9.27
CA SER A 23 18.19 -5.18 9.90
C SER A 23 17.27 -4.68 11.01
N LEU A 24 15.98 -4.97 10.89
CA LEU A 24 15.01 -4.62 11.92
C LEU A 24 14.94 -5.71 12.98
N SER A 25 14.53 -5.33 14.19
CA SER A 25 14.46 -6.27 15.33
C SER A 25 13.34 -7.30 15.14
N THR A 26 13.52 -8.48 15.72
CA THR A 26 12.45 -9.50 15.76
C THR A 26 11.21 -8.98 16.49
N SER A 27 11.40 -8.13 17.51
CA SER A 27 10.29 -7.49 18.22
C SER A 27 9.47 -6.59 17.29
N PHE A 28 10.13 -5.80 16.42
CA PHE A 28 9.43 -5.01 15.42
C PHE A 28 8.52 -5.88 14.54
N TYR A 29 9.05 -6.96 13.96
CA TYR A 29 8.26 -7.85 13.12
C TYR A 29 7.10 -8.51 13.87
N ARG A 30 7.32 -8.94 15.12
CA ARG A 30 6.24 -9.51 15.95
C ARG A 30 5.09 -8.52 16.14
N TRP A 31 5.38 -7.25 16.44
CA TRP A 31 4.34 -6.23 16.58
C TRP A 31 3.63 -5.93 15.25
N GLN A 32 4.36 -5.94 14.12
CA GLN A 32 3.75 -5.77 12.80
C GLN A 32 2.82 -6.94 12.44
N VAL A 33 3.25 -8.16 12.68
CA VAL A 33 2.40 -9.36 12.47
C VAL A 33 1.17 -9.31 13.36
N PHE A 34 1.33 -8.96 14.65
CA PHE A 34 0.20 -8.81 15.55
C PHE A 34 -0.81 -7.74 15.04
N GLY A 35 -0.32 -6.57 14.63
CA GLY A 35 -1.15 -5.51 14.06
C GLY A 35 -1.88 -5.96 12.77
N LEU A 36 -1.18 -6.68 11.88
CA LEU A 36 -1.78 -7.26 10.68
C LEU A 36 -2.85 -8.32 11.01
N LEU A 37 -2.62 -9.16 12.00
CA LEU A 37 -3.62 -10.16 12.42
C LEU A 37 -4.87 -9.47 12.96
N ILE A 38 -4.73 -8.51 13.87
CA ILE A 38 -5.88 -7.77 14.43
C ILE A 38 -6.63 -7.00 13.33
N SER A 39 -5.91 -6.23 12.51
CA SER A 39 -6.56 -5.49 11.41
C SER A 39 -7.19 -6.42 10.38
N GLY A 40 -6.55 -7.56 10.06
CA GLY A 40 -7.11 -8.57 9.18
C GLY A 40 -8.42 -9.18 9.70
N LEU A 41 -8.49 -9.48 11.02
CA LEU A 41 -9.73 -9.97 11.66
C LEU A 41 -10.84 -8.91 11.61
N VAL A 42 -10.50 -7.63 11.89
CA VAL A 42 -11.46 -6.53 11.80
C VAL A 42 -11.96 -6.36 10.36
N PHE A 43 -11.06 -6.36 9.37
CA PHE A 43 -11.43 -6.22 7.96
C PHE A 43 -12.25 -7.41 7.47
N LEU A 44 -11.94 -8.63 7.93
CA LEU A 44 -12.74 -9.81 7.63
C LEU A 44 -14.15 -9.67 8.20
N TRP A 45 -14.27 -9.23 9.45
CA TRP A 45 -15.59 -9.00 10.08
C TRP A 45 -16.39 -7.95 9.32
N LEU A 46 -15.78 -6.81 8.95
CA LEU A 46 -16.42 -5.76 8.15
C LEU A 46 -16.87 -6.29 6.78
N SER A 47 -16.02 -7.05 6.09
CA SER A 47 -16.31 -7.59 4.75
C SER A 47 -17.37 -8.70 4.77
N ARG A 48 -17.61 -9.34 5.90
CA ARG A 48 -18.67 -10.33 6.02
C ARG A 48 -20.02 -9.73 6.43
N ASN A 49 -19.99 -8.64 7.20
CA ASN A 49 -21.23 -7.94 7.60
C ASN A 49 -21.74 -7.00 6.50
N GLU A 50 -20.89 -6.53 5.61
CA GLU A 50 -21.18 -5.65 4.47
C GLU A 50 -21.93 -4.35 4.80
N GLN A 51 -22.53 -4.20 5.99
CA GLN A 51 -23.38 -3.05 6.37
C GLN A 51 -22.70 -1.70 6.19
N LEU A 52 -21.40 -1.62 6.55
CA LEU A 52 -20.63 -0.39 6.39
C LEU A 52 -20.38 -0.07 4.91
N ASP A 53 -20.08 -1.08 4.11
CA ASP A 53 -19.88 -0.94 2.67
C ASP A 53 -21.16 -0.46 1.98
N TRP A 54 -22.29 -1.06 2.32
CA TRP A 54 -23.60 -0.64 1.82
C TRP A 54 -23.96 0.78 2.25
N ALA A 55 -23.80 1.11 3.54
CA ALA A 55 -24.12 2.43 4.07
C ALA A 55 -23.34 3.55 3.36
N ILE A 56 -22.03 3.33 3.15
CA ILE A 56 -21.16 4.31 2.48
C ILE A 56 -21.49 4.40 0.98
N SER A 57 -21.67 3.25 0.30
CA SER A 57 -21.98 3.23 -1.13
C SER A 57 -23.36 3.86 -1.42
N ASN A 58 -24.37 3.59 -0.59
CA ASN A 58 -25.71 4.18 -0.71
C ASN A 58 -25.68 5.70 -0.59
N TYR A 59 -24.78 6.27 0.22
CA TYR A 59 -24.64 7.72 0.32
C TYR A 59 -24.22 8.39 -1.01
N TRP A 60 -23.47 7.65 -1.85
CA TRP A 60 -22.97 8.14 -3.14
C TRP A 60 -23.81 7.71 -4.33
N TYR A 61 -24.78 6.83 -4.14
CA TYR A 61 -25.69 6.35 -5.17
C TYR A 61 -26.96 7.18 -5.21
N ASP A 62 -27.36 7.61 -6.40
CA ASP A 62 -28.63 8.29 -6.61
C ASP A 62 -29.70 7.29 -7.11
N ALA A 63 -30.61 6.93 -6.22
CA ALA A 63 -31.68 5.99 -6.54
C ALA A 63 -32.68 6.53 -7.57
N ALA A 64 -32.82 7.86 -7.69
CA ALA A 64 -33.74 8.46 -8.66
C ALA A 64 -33.21 8.34 -10.10
N SER A 65 -31.92 8.48 -10.29
CA SER A 65 -31.29 8.34 -11.60
C SER A 65 -30.77 6.93 -11.87
N GLY A 66 -30.68 6.05 -10.84
CA GLY A 66 -30.22 4.68 -10.97
C GLY A 66 -28.71 4.53 -11.22
N HIS A 67 -27.91 5.51 -10.84
CA HIS A 67 -26.45 5.47 -11.05
C HIS A 67 -25.68 6.26 -9.99
N PHE A 68 -24.34 6.12 -10.00
CA PHE A 68 -23.44 6.94 -9.19
C PHE A 68 -23.15 8.26 -9.92
N PRO A 69 -23.57 9.44 -9.40
CA PRO A 69 -23.40 10.73 -10.08
C PRO A 69 -21.93 11.06 -10.37
N TRP A 70 -21.00 10.54 -9.56
CA TRP A 70 -19.56 10.75 -9.69
C TRP A 70 -18.85 9.73 -10.58
N GLN A 71 -19.56 8.73 -11.11
CA GLN A 71 -18.95 7.61 -11.88
C GLN A 71 -18.08 8.10 -13.03
N ASN A 72 -18.55 9.07 -13.80
CA ASN A 72 -17.89 9.64 -14.97
C ASN A 72 -17.32 11.04 -14.72
N ASN A 73 -17.11 11.44 -13.45
CA ASN A 73 -16.58 12.75 -13.14
C ASN A 73 -15.15 12.91 -13.63
N TYR A 74 -14.93 13.88 -14.53
CA TYR A 74 -13.65 14.15 -15.17
C TYR A 74 -12.53 14.44 -14.15
N TRP A 75 -12.79 15.28 -13.13
CA TRP A 75 -11.76 15.65 -12.16
C TRP A 75 -11.37 14.52 -11.23
N LEU A 76 -12.32 13.69 -10.83
CA LEU A 76 -12.01 12.47 -10.06
C LEU A 76 -11.20 11.49 -10.90
N ASP A 77 -11.53 11.33 -12.19
CA ASP A 77 -10.72 10.47 -13.06
C ASP A 77 -9.32 11.06 -13.27
N LEU A 78 -9.21 12.32 -13.63
CA LEU A 78 -7.94 12.96 -13.92
C LEU A 78 -7.03 13.00 -12.68
N ILE A 79 -7.51 13.55 -11.56
CA ILE A 79 -6.66 13.81 -10.38
C ILE A 79 -6.48 12.54 -9.56
N ASN A 80 -7.59 11.93 -9.12
CA ASN A 80 -7.53 10.81 -8.19
C ASN A 80 -7.08 9.50 -8.86
N HIS A 81 -7.59 9.23 -10.08
CA HIS A 81 -7.35 7.96 -10.75
C HIS A 81 -6.04 7.94 -11.56
N ARG A 82 -5.71 9.03 -12.28
CA ARG A 82 -4.55 9.06 -13.18
C ARG A 82 -3.37 9.80 -12.59
N LEU A 83 -3.53 11.07 -12.22
CA LEU A 83 -2.40 11.94 -11.85
C LEU A 83 -1.67 11.46 -10.60
N LEU A 84 -2.40 11.18 -9.50
CA LEU A 84 -1.77 10.72 -8.26
C LEU A 84 -1.00 9.41 -8.47
N LYS A 85 -1.56 8.47 -9.23
CA LYS A 85 -0.88 7.23 -9.58
C LYS A 85 0.40 7.49 -10.38
N GLN A 86 0.34 8.37 -11.39
CA GLN A 86 1.51 8.70 -12.22
C GLN A 86 2.60 9.38 -11.40
N ILE A 87 2.26 10.28 -10.48
CA ILE A 87 3.23 10.91 -9.58
C ILE A 87 3.98 9.86 -8.76
N VAL A 88 3.27 8.89 -8.19
CA VAL A 88 3.91 7.79 -7.42
C VAL A 88 4.82 6.97 -8.31
N ILE A 89 4.37 6.57 -9.52
CA ILE A 89 5.17 5.77 -10.45
C ILE A 89 6.42 6.53 -10.90
N VAL A 90 6.27 7.75 -11.37
CA VAL A 90 7.39 8.57 -11.86
C VAL A 90 8.38 8.85 -10.74
N GLY A 91 7.89 9.23 -9.55
CA GLY A 91 8.73 9.44 -8.38
C GLY A 91 9.53 8.19 -7.98
N ALA A 92 8.87 7.02 -7.97
CA ALA A 92 9.53 5.75 -7.67
C ALA A 92 10.60 5.38 -8.72
N VAL A 93 10.28 5.52 -10.01
CA VAL A 93 11.21 5.21 -11.11
C VAL A 93 12.41 6.14 -11.09
N LEU A 94 12.23 7.45 -10.97
CA LEU A 94 13.32 8.41 -10.89
C LEU A 94 14.22 8.15 -9.66
N THR A 95 13.59 7.86 -8.50
CA THR A 95 14.33 7.53 -7.28
C THR A 95 15.05 6.18 -7.38
N LEU A 96 14.51 5.21 -8.10
CA LEU A 96 15.16 3.92 -8.38
C LEU A 96 16.44 4.15 -9.21
N PHE A 97 16.35 4.89 -10.31
CA PHE A 97 17.54 5.23 -11.13
C PHE A 97 18.59 6.00 -10.32
N TRP A 98 18.16 6.95 -9.51
CA TRP A 98 19.06 7.66 -8.58
C TRP A 98 19.71 6.70 -7.58
N GLY A 99 18.94 5.74 -7.02
CA GLY A 99 19.45 4.69 -6.14
C GLY A 99 20.50 3.81 -6.80
N ILE A 100 20.28 3.42 -8.06
CA ILE A 100 21.24 2.64 -8.87
C ILE A 100 22.51 3.44 -9.10
N TYR A 101 22.40 4.71 -9.54
CA TYR A 101 23.53 5.61 -9.74
C TYR A 101 24.35 5.79 -8.47
N ARG A 102 23.68 6.00 -7.32
CA ARG A 102 24.33 6.16 -6.00
C ARG A 102 24.75 4.83 -5.37
N ARG A 103 24.51 3.70 -6.04
CA ARG A 103 24.74 2.34 -5.51
C ARG A 103 24.14 2.13 -4.12
N SER A 104 22.97 2.69 -3.86
CA SER A 104 22.29 2.64 -2.58
C SER A 104 21.29 1.48 -2.55
N ALA A 105 21.66 0.36 -1.95
CA ALA A 105 20.78 -0.80 -1.79
C ALA A 105 19.48 -0.42 -1.08
N ARG A 106 19.52 0.51 -0.12
CA ARG A 106 18.34 0.98 0.60
C ARG A 106 17.34 1.67 -0.32
N LEU A 107 17.79 2.62 -1.16
CA LEU A 107 16.92 3.28 -2.13
C LEU A 107 16.34 2.27 -3.11
N ILE A 108 17.19 1.41 -3.68
CA ILE A 108 16.78 0.40 -4.67
C ILE A 108 15.69 -0.50 -4.08
N VAL A 109 15.94 -1.11 -2.92
CA VAL A 109 14.98 -2.03 -2.29
C VAL A 109 13.68 -1.30 -1.93
N THR A 110 13.76 -0.08 -1.37
CA THR A 110 12.54 0.68 -1.05
C THR A 110 11.72 0.98 -2.31
N MET A 111 12.34 1.36 -3.42
CA MET A 111 11.60 1.63 -4.67
C MET A 111 11.03 0.35 -5.29
N LEU A 112 11.72 -0.77 -5.20
CA LEU A 112 11.17 -2.07 -5.61
C LEU A 112 9.96 -2.47 -4.75
N LEU A 113 9.99 -2.20 -3.43
CA LEU A 113 8.84 -2.43 -2.56
C LEU A 113 7.63 -1.57 -2.93
N ILE A 114 7.84 -0.35 -3.45
CA ILE A 114 6.76 0.48 -4.01
C ILE A 114 6.09 -0.23 -5.20
N GLY A 115 6.83 -0.92 -6.04
CA GLY A 115 6.27 -1.69 -7.17
C GLY A 115 5.55 -2.98 -6.76
N ILE A 116 6.03 -3.65 -5.72
CA ILE A 116 5.52 -4.96 -5.27
C ILE A 116 4.08 -4.88 -4.76
N GLY A 117 3.72 -3.85 -3.98
CA GLY A 117 2.39 -3.71 -3.42
C GLY A 117 1.28 -3.74 -4.49
N PRO A 118 1.30 -2.83 -5.48
CA PRO A 118 0.34 -2.86 -6.58
C PRO A 118 0.39 -4.12 -7.42
N LEU A 119 1.56 -4.77 -7.57
CA LEU A 119 1.69 -6.05 -8.28
C LEU A 119 0.90 -7.16 -7.56
N VAL A 120 1.10 -7.31 -6.25
CA VAL A 120 0.38 -8.32 -5.46
C VAL A 120 -1.13 -8.08 -5.50
N VAL A 121 -1.56 -6.83 -5.27
CA VAL A 121 -2.98 -6.46 -5.35
C VAL A 121 -3.54 -6.70 -6.77
N GLY A 122 -2.77 -6.40 -7.82
CA GLY A 122 -3.16 -6.66 -9.21
C GLY A 122 -3.39 -8.14 -9.50
N ILE A 123 -2.51 -9.03 -9.01
CA ILE A 123 -2.66 -10.48 -9.14
C ILE A 123 -3.92 -10.97 -8.41
N LEU A 124 -4.11 -10.58 -7.15
CA LEU A 124 -5.28 -10.94 -6.36
C LEU A 124 -6.57 -10.47 -7.02
N LYS A 125 -6.59 -9.22 -7.49
CA LYS A 125 -7.71 -8.64 -8.21
C LYS A 125 -8.04 -9.40 -9.50
N ALA A 126 -7.04 -9.82 -10.26
CA ALA A 126 -7.24 -10.54 -11.54
C ALA A 126 -7.97 -11.87 -11.34
N THR A 127 -7.87 -12.51 -10.20
CA THR A 127 -8.49 -13.80 -9.86
C THR A 127 -9.76 -13.66 -9.01
N SER A 128 -10.16 -12.43 -8.64
CA SER A 128 -11.32 -12.18 -7.78
C SER A 128 -12.64 -12.27 -8.56
N ALA A 129 -13.60 -13.00 -8.00
CA ALA A 129 -14.97 -13.06 -8.53
C ALA A 129 -15.85 -11.90 -8.05
N HIS A 130 -15.41 -11.09 -7.06
CA HIS A 130 -16.18 -9.95 -6.56
C HIS A 130 -16.28 -8.84 -7.61
N SER A 131 -17.51 -8.44 -7.92
CA SER A 131 -17.82 -7.33 -8.82
C SER A 131 -17.80 -5.98 -8.10
N CYS A 132 -17.71 -4.90 -8.86
CA CYS A 132 -17.71 -3.54 -8.32
C CYS A 132 -19.15 -3.11 -7.93
N PRO A 133 -19.34 -2.17 -6.99
CA PRO A 133 -20.67 -1.70 -6.63
C PRO A 133 -21.55 -1.35 -7.85
N TRP A 134 -21.07 -0.60 -8.80
CA TRP A 134 -21.83 -0.22 -10.00
C TRP A 134 -22.28 -1.39 -10.90
N ASP A 135 -21.69 -2.58 -10.73
CA ASP A 135 -22.07 -3.79 -11.48
C ASP A 135 -23.17 -4.58 -10.74
N LEU A 136 -23.49 -4.24 -9.48
CA LEU A 136 -24.41 -4.98 -8.63
C LEU A 136 -25.87 -4.61 -8.94
N ILE A 137 -26.76 -5.58 -8.79
CA ILE A 137 -28.21 -5.42 -8.99
C ILE A 137 -28.76 -4.27 -8.14
N GLU A 138 -28.29 -4.12 -6.92
CA GLU A 138 -28.68 -3.08 -5.97
C GLU A 138 -28.37 -1.66 -6.47
N TYR A 139 -27.45 -1.54 -7.43
CA TYR A 139 -27.04 -0.28 -8.02
C TYR A 139 -27.30 -0.21 -9.55
N GLY A 140 -28.31 -0.95 -10.03
CA GLY A 140 -28.70 -0.93 -11.44
C GLY A 140 -27.86 -1.82 -12.37
N GLY A 141 -26.90 -2.58 -11.84
CA GLY A 141 -26.12 -3.56 -12.60
C GLY A 141 -26.82 -4.93 -12.72
N LYS A 142 -26.03 -5.99 -12.96
CA LYS A 142 -26.55 -7.35 -13.19
C LYS A 142 -25.88 -8.40 -12.30
N ALA A 143 -24.88 -8.03 -11.50
CA ALA A 143 -24.15 -8.93 -10.64
C ALA A 143 -24.83 -9.07 -9.26
N MET A 144 -24.80 -10.28 -8.72
CA MET A 144 -25.21 -10.53 -7.34
C MET A 144 -24.03 -10.30 -6.40
N SER A 145 -24.26 -9.59 -5.28
CA SER A 145 -23.26 -9.46 -4.23
C SER A 145 -23.12 -10.74 -3.42
N PHE A 146 -21.98 -10.93 -2.79
CA PHE A 146 -21.74 -11.98 -1.82
C PHE A 146 -20.60 -11.59 -0.88
N PRO A 147 -20.67 -12.01 0.41
CA PRO A 147 -19.66 -11.62 1.39
C PRO A 147 -18.30 -12.27 1.12
N LEU A 148 -17.24 -11.65 1.59
CA LEU A 148 -15.88 -12.17 1.44
C LEU A 148 -15.80 -13.62 2.03
N PHE A 149 -15.22 -14.54 1.24
CA PHE A 149 -15.25 -16.00 1.48
C PHE A 149 -16.63 -16.64 1.55
N GLY A 150 -17.66 -15.97 1.01
CA GLY A 150 -18.98 -16.57 0.78
C GLY A 150 -18.99 -17.46 -0.47
N ALA A 151 -20.09 -18.20 -0.64
CA ALA A 151 -20.31 -18.94 -1.88
C ALA A 151 -20.49 -17.97 -3.07
N VAL A 152 -19.81 -18.25 -4.17
CA VAL A 152 -19.96 -17.45 -5.39
C VAL A 152 -21.33 -17.71 -5.97
N PRO A 153 -22.20 -16.68 -6.18
CA PRO A 153 -23.55 -16.84 -6.70
C PRO A 153 -23.54 -17.22 -8.19
N ALA A 154 -24.72 -17.57 -8.71
CA ALA A 154 -24.88 -17.94 -10.13
C ALA A 154 -24.55 -16.79 -11.10
N LEU A 155 -24.73 -15.54 -10.68
CA LEU A 155 -24.46 -14.33 -11.48
C LEU A 155 -23.48 -13.42 -10.74
N PRO A 156 -22.18 -13.80 -10.63
CA PRO A 156 -21.18 -13.01 -9.90
C PRO A 156 -20.78 -11.73 -10.66
N GLY A 157 -21.16 -11.61 -11.94
CA GLY A 157 -20.80 -10.49 -12.80
C GLY A 157 -19.36 -10.54 -13.32
N PRO A 158 -18.77 -9.40 -13.75
CA PRO A 158 -17.44 -9.35 -14.36
C PRO A 158 -16.30 -9.65 -13.38
N GLY A 159 -16.56 -9.59 -12.09
CA GLY A 159 -15.54 -9.79 -11.07
C GLY A 159 -14.43 -8.74 -11.11
N ARG A 160 -13.23 -9.13 -10.65
CA ARG A 160 -12.00 -8.32 -10.71
C ARG A 160 -12.12 -6.96 -10.02
N CYS A 161 -12.86 -6.89 -8.93
CA CYS A 161 -13.02 -5.64 -8.17
C CYS A 161 -12.36 -5.65 -6.78
N PHE A 162 -12.06 -6.82 -6.25
CA PHE A 162 -11.43 -7.00 -4.94
C PHE A 162 -10.02 -7.59 -5.09
N PRO A 163 -9.01 -7.07 -4.37
CA PRO A 163 -8.93 -5.82 -3.61
C PRO A 163 -8.84 -4.56 -4.47
N GLY A 164 -8.95 -3.35 -3.83
CA GLY A 164 -8.95 -2.07 -4.53
C GLY A 164 -7.63 -1.71 -5.21
N GLY A 165 -7.55 -1.84 -6.54
CA GLY A 165 -6.30 -1.66 -7.28
C GLY A 165 -5.74 -0.23 -7.24
N HIS A 166 -6.60 0.80 -7.33
CA HIS A 166 -6.16 2.21 -7.32
C HIS A 166 -5.65 2.65 -5.96
N ALA A 167 -6.33 2.24 -4.90
CA ALA A 167 -5.89 2.50 -3.53
C ALA A 167 -4.49 1.91 -3.26
N SER A 168 -4.18 0.75 -3.82
CA SER A 168 -2.86 0.12 -3.65
C SER A 168 -1.71 0.99 -4.14
N SER A 169 -1.92 1.81 -5.17
CA SER A 169 -0.91 2.75 -5.67
C SER A 169 -0.59 3.88 -4.69
N GLY A 170 -1.54 4.27 -3.85
CA GLY A 170 -1.31 5.21 -2.75
C GLY A 170 -0.68 4.53 -1.53
N PHE A 171 -1.25 3.39 -1.11
CA PHE A 171 -0.74 2.62 0.03
C PHE A 171 0.70 2.18 -0.14
N THR A 172 1.16 1.95 -1.38
CA THR A 172 2.52 1.47 -1.62
C THR A 172 3.60 2.45 -1.12
N VAL A 173 3.26 3.74 -0.95
CA VAL A 173 4.14 4.78 -0.40
C VAL A 173 4.54 4.46 1.06
N MET A 174 3.80 3.60 1.77
CA MET A 174 4.21 3.08 3.09
C MET A 174 5.62 2.48 3.08
N ALA A 175 6.11 1.97 1.94
CA ALA A 175 7.47 1.45 1.80
C ALA A 175 8.56 2.46 2.16
N LEU A 176 8.30 3.77 2.06
CA LEU A 176 9.24 4.82 2.50
C LEU A 176 9.59 4.69 3.99
N PHE A 177 8.77 4.00 4.78
CA PHE A 177 9.10 3.63 6.14
C PHE A 177 10.48 2.99 6.23
N PHE A 178 10.79 2.03 5.36
CA PHE A 178 12.06 1.28 5.37
C PHE A 178 13.28 2.13 4.97
N LEU A 179 13.05 3.25 4.31
CA LEU A 179 14.11 4.19 3.96
C LEU A 179 14.66 4.91 5.21
N PHE A 180 13.78 5.23 6.15
CA PHE A 180 14.09 6.08 7.31
C PHE A 180 14.22 5.33 8.62
N TYR A 181 13.53 4.21 8.81
CA TYR A 181 13.60 3.43 10.05
C TYR A 181 14.86 2.52 10.05
N PRO A 182 15.58 2.35 11.18
CA PRO A 182 15.31 2.88 12.52
C PRO A 182 15.98 4.24 12.82
N GLN A 183 16.70 4.85 11.89
CA GLN A 183 17.53 6.03 12.18
C GLN A 183 16.68 7.29 12.43
N ARG A 184 15.58 7.44 11.72
CA ARG A 184 14.64 8.56 11.84
C ARG A 184 13.23 8.03 12.06
N PRO A 185 12.93 7.45 13.24
CA PRO A 185 11.67 6.72 13.46
C PRO A 185 10.43 7.60 13.30
N ARG A 186 10.48 8.86 13.75
CA ARG A 186 9.36 9.78 13.55
C ARG A 186 9.06 10.01 12.08
N LEU A 187 10.08 10.26 11.26
CA LEU A 187 9.90 10.45 9.81
C LEU A 187 9.40 9.18 9.13
N ALA A 188 9.91 8.02 9.54
CA ALA A 188 9.45 6.73 9.02
C ALA A 188 7.94 6.54 9.26
N TRP A 189 7.46 6.81 10.47
CA TRP A 189 6.04 6.72 10.80
C TRP A 189 5.21 7.77 10.05
N TRP A 190 5.71 8.99 9.87
CA TRP A 190 5.03 9.99 9.05
C TRP A 190 4.89 9.53 7.58
N CYS A 191 5.93 8.92 7.01
CA CYS A 191 5.86 8.35 5.67
C CYS A 191 4.84 7.20 5.59
N TRP A 192 4.79 6.34 6.60
CA TRP A 192 3.83 5.25 6.68
C TRP A 192 2.39 5.76 6.78
N CYS A 193 2.12 6.69 7.69
CA CYS A 193 0.80 7.33 7.81
C CYS A 193 0.42 8.09 6.54
N GLY A 194 1.37 8.78 5.91
CA GLY A 194 1.17 9.48 4.63
C GLY A 194 0.78 8.51 3.50
N GLY A 195 1.40 7.31 3.46
CA GLY A 195 1.02 6.26 2.54
C GLY A 195 -0.40 5.75 2.77
N ILE A 196 -0.79 5.56 4.05
CA ILE A 196 -2.18 5.21 4.39
C ILE A 196 -3.14 6.31 3.94
N ALA A 197 -2.86 7.56 4.28
CA ALA A 197 -3.71 8.69 3.92
C ALA A 197 -3.87 8.80 2.39
N LEU A 198 -2.77 8.69 1.63
CA LEU A 198 -2.80 8.74 0.18
C LEU A 198 -3.62 7.58 -0.41
N GLY A 199 -3.42 6.36 0.08
CA GLY A 199 -4.18 5.19 -0.35
C GLY A 199 -5.67 5.33 -0.06
N MET A 200 -6.03 5.85 1.13
CA MET A 200 -7.43 6.11 1.48
C MET A 200 -8.04 7.22 0.62
N VAL A 201 -7.35 8.32 0.36
CA VAL A 201 -7.83 9.39 -0.54
C VAL A 201 -8.07 8.84 -1.95
N MET A 202 -7.13 8.06 -2.48
CA MET A 202 -7.29 7.44 -3.80
C MET A 202 -8.44 6.41 -3.80
N GLY A 203 -8.57 5.61 -2.74
CA GLY A 203 -9.64 4.64 -2.57
C GLY A 203 -11.01 5.30 -2.41
N PHE A 204 -11.10 6.39 -1.65
CA PHE A 204 -12.35 7.11 -1.41
C PHE A 204 -12.91 7.72 -2.71
N GLY A 205 -12.06 8.29 -3.56
CA GLY A 205 -12.51 8.74 -4.89
C GLY A 205 -13.11 7.61 -5.73
N GLN A 206 -12.65 6.37 -5.56
CA GLN A 206 -13.24 5.20 -6.24
C GLN A 206 -14.57 4.76 -5.59
N ILE A 207 -14.74 4.96 -4.27
CA ILE A 207 -16.02 4.72 -3.58
C ILE A 207 -17.09 5.69 -4.11
N MET A 208 -16.78 6.98 -4.19
CA MET A 208 -17.70 7.99 -4.75
C MET A 208 -18.18 7.66 -6.17
N ARG A 209 -17.34 7.00 -6.95
CA ARG A 209 -17.64 6.57 -8.32
C ARG A 209 -18.43 5.26 -8.39
N GLY A 210 -18.64 4.55 -7.28
CA GLY A 210 -19.21 3.19 -7.27
C GLY A 210 -18.24 2.11 -7.76
N ALA A 211 -16.95 2.43 -7.90
CA ALA A 211 -15.94 1.51 -8.41
C ALA A 211 -15.42 0.53 -7.35
N HIS A 212 -15.47 0.87 -6.07
CA HIS A 212 -15.00 0.01 -4.98
C HIS A 212 -15.82 0.23 -3.70
N PHE A 213 -15.96 -0.83 -2.89
CA PHE A 213 -16.35 -0.74 -1.50
C PHE A 213 -15.20 -0.24 -0.62
N LEU A 214 -15.53 0.24 0.59
CA LEU A 214 -14.50 0.63 1.56
C LEU A 214 -13.59 -0.56 1.91
N THR A 215 -14.17 -1.73 2.17
CA THR A 215 -13.40 -2.93 2.54
C THR A 215 -12.45 -3.37 1.44
N HIS A 216 -12.77 -3.16 0.14
CA HIS A 216 -11.85 -3.42 -0.96
C HIS A 216 -10.56 -2.58 -0.84
N ASN A 217 -10.69 -1.33 -0.38
CA ASN A 217 -9.55 -0.44 -0.20
C ASN A 217 -8.75 -0.78 1.08
N LEU A 218 -9.43 -1.12 2.17
CA LEU A 218 -8.77 -1.55 3.42
C LEU A 218 -7.91 -2.80 3.19
N TRP A 219 -8.45 -3.81 2.50
CA TRP A 219 -7.70 -5.00 2.13
C TRP A 219 -6.54 -4.71 1.18
N ALA A 220 -6.68 -3.74 0.27
CA ALA A 220 -5.57 -3.33 -0.58
C ALA A 220 -4.40 -2.80 0.25
N GLY A 221 -4.66 -1.93 1.23
CA GLY A 221 -3.63 -1.44 2.16
C GLY A 221 -2.99 -2.56 2.99
N TRP A 222 -3.80 -3.52 3.45
CA TRP A 222 -3.34 -4.69 4.22
C TRP A 222 -2.38 -5.57 3.39
N TRP A 223 -2.76 -5.92 2.17
CA TRP A 223 -1.94 -6.73 1.27
C TRP A 223 -0.65 -6.02 0.86
N VAL A 224 -0.73 -4.70 0.61
CA VAL A 224 0.45 -3.88 0.31
C VAL A 224 1.44 -3.93 1.48
N TRP A 225 0.98 -3.66 2.71
CA TRP A 225 1.89 -3.64 3.87
C TRP A 225 2.44 -5.02 4.20
N LEU A 226 1.62 -6.06 4.17
CA LEU A 226 2.07 -7.44 4.37
C LEU A 226 3.17 -7.83 3.38
N SER A 227 2.96 -7.57 2.09
CA SER A 227 3.93 -7.92 1.04
C SER A 227 5.25 -7.16 1.20
N GLN A 228 5.19 -5.87 1.52
CA GLN A 228 6.35 -5.04 1.78
C GLN A 228 7.15 -5.51 3.00
N LEU A 229 6.48 -5.85 4.11
CA LEU A 229 7.12 -6.40 5.30
C LEU A 229 7.77 -7.75 5.03
N ALA A 230 7.07 -8.67 4.37
CA ALA A 230 7.57 -10.02 4.08
C ALA A 230 8.82 -9.96 3.20
N ILE A 231 8.79 -9.16 2.14
CA ILE A 231 9.93 -9.02 1.22
C ILE A 231 11.08 -8.28 1.89
N TYR A 232 10.82 -7.21 2.63
CA TYR A 232 11.89 -6.52 3.34
C TYR A 232 12.57 -7.43 4.37
N TRP A 233 11.82 -8.25 5.09
CA TRP A 233 12.38 -9.22 6.05
C TRP A 233 13.32 -10.20 5.37
N THR A 234 12.91 -10.81 4.25
CA THR A 234 13.71 -11.78 3.51
C THR A 234 14.99 -11.15 2.95
N VAL A 235 14.85 -9.99 2.27
CA VAL A 235 15.98 -9.30 1.62
C VAL A 235 16.97 -8.77 2.65
N SER A 236 16.51 -8.15 3.74
CA SER A 236 17.38 -7.64 4.80
C SER A 236 18.08 -8.76 5.58
N GLY A 237 17.40 -9.90 5.77
CA GLY A 237 17.99 -11.11 6.38
C GLY A 237 19.09 -11.74 5.51
N TYR A 238 18.85 -11.84 4.19
CA TYR A 238 19.88 -12.31 3.24
C TYR A 238 21.10 -11.38 3.21
N TRP A 239 20.87 -10.07 3.13
CA TRP A 239 21.94 -9.06 3.12
C TRP A 239 22.84 -9.16 4.35
N ARG A 240 22.25 -9.32 5.53
CA ARG A 240 23.01 -9.48 6.80
C ARG A 240 23.92 -10.70 6.80
N ARG A 241 23.49 -11.83 6.19
CA ARG A 241 24.32 -13.06 6.11
C ARG A 241 25.53 -12.88 5.20
N LYS A 242 25.37 -12.11 4.11
CA LYS A 242 26.43 -11.89 3.12
C LYS A 242 27.49 -10.86 3.57
N THR A 243 27.18 -10.01 4.53
CA THR A 243 28.07 -8.94 5.03
C THR A 243 28.77 -9.30 6.36
N ARG A 244 28.50 -10.47 6.91
CA ARG A 244 29.24 -11.10 7.99
C ARG A 244 30.33 -12.02 7.43
#